data_aad66e344e021c28a84a92f20cf31a5d
#
_entry.id   aad66e344e021c28a84a92f20cf31a5d
#
_cell.length_a   1.000
_cell.length_b   1.000
_cell.length_c   1.000
_cell.angle_alpha   90.00
_cell.angle_beta   90.00
_cell.angle_gamma   90.00
#
_symmetry.space_group_name_H-M   'P 1'
#
loop_
_entity.id
_entity.type
_entity.pdbx_description
1 polymer ?
#
loop_
_entity_poly.entity_id
_entity_poly.type
_entity_poly.pdbx_seq_one_letter_code
_entity_poly.pdbx_strand_id
1 'polypeptide(L)'
;MDIIENPDKYSKRFSAWRGDERLSGYPWVENVHAPLAPLKRALPMLNLGLISIAGAYIDGTEPFDLESRDGDSGFHEIPVEVEAADLRYAAKGYDPKAVQQDRNAQIPVDRLLQYEANAVIGKLNEVWWSVSSWTPNARL
;
A
#
# COMPACT_ATOMS: atom_id res chain seq x y z
N MET A 1 -3.09 -6.49 25.83
CA MET A 1 -3.60 -5.16 25.38
C MET A 1 -4.82 -5.45 24.53
N ASP A 2 -5.99 -5.41 25.17
CA ASP A 2 -7.24 -5.70 24.47
C ASP A 2 -7.63 -4.46 23.68
N ILE A 3 -7.43 -4.51 22.37
CA ILE A 3 -7.97 -3.49 21.46
C ILE A 3 -9.46 -3.80 21.34
N ILE A 4 -10.25 -3.27 22.26
CA ILE A 4 -11.70 -3.27 22.14
C ILE A 4 -12.03 -2.18 21.11
N GLU A 5 -12.01 -2.54 19.85
CA GLU A 5 -12.60 -1.72 18.83
C GLU A 5 -14.11 -1.74 19.01
N ASN A 6 -14.67 -0.60 19.33
CA ASN A 6 -16.13 -0.46 19.40
C ASN A 6 -16.65 -0.30 17.96
N PRO A 7 -17.24 -1.36 17.35
CA PRO A 7 -17.66 -1.32 15.95
C PRO A 7 -18.72 -0.25 15.69
N ASP A 8 -19.53 0.11 16.68
CA ASP A 8 -20.52 1.20 16.57
C ASP A 8 -19.87 2.57 16.39
N LYS A 9 -18.69 2.76 16.99
CA LYS A 9 -17.95 4.02 16.88
C LYS A 9 -17.35 4.18 15.47
N TYR A 10 -16.87 3.10 14.86
CA TYR A 10 -16.41 3.09 13.48
C TYR A 10 -17.55 3.27 12.49
N SER A 11 -18.63 2.53 12.66
CA SER A 11 -19.82 2.66 11.82
C SER A 11 -20.37 4.09 11.80
N LYS A 12 -20.46 4.74 12.97
CA LYS A 12 -20.88 6.15 13.06
C LYS A 12 -19.90 7.13 12.40
N ARG A 13 -18.58 6.89 12.54
CA ARG A 13 -17.57 7.71 11.86
C ARG A 13 -17.61 7.52 10.36
N PHE A 14 -17.77 6.29 9.90
CA PHE A 14 -17.84 5.97 8.48
C PHE A 14 -19.10 6.54 7.84
N SER A 15 -20.25 6.45 8.50
CA SER A 15 -21.51 7.04 8.01
C SER A 15 -21.52 8.57 8.07
N ALA A 16 -20.74 9.18 8.97
CA ALA A 16 -20.55 10.62 9.03
C ALA A 16 -19.47 11.14 8.06
N TRP A 17 -18.58 10.26 7.60
CA TRP A 17 -17.57 10.62 6.61
C TRP A 17 -18.20 10.76 5.22
N ARG A 18 -18.28 11.99 4.74
CA ARG A 18 -18.86 12.29 3.41
C ARG A 18 -17.84 12.10 2.28
N GLY A 19 -16.60 11.81 2.63
CA GLY A 19 -15.50 11.74 1.67
C GLY A 19 -15.14 13.14 1.11
N ASP A 20 -14.23 13.11 0.17
CA ASP A 20 -13.95 14.27 -0.67
C ASP A 20 -15.05 14.36 -1.74
N GLU A 21 -15.56 15.57 -2.06
CA GLU A 21 -16.53 15.77 -3.13
C GLU A 21 -16.06 15.19 -4.48
N ARG A 22 -14.74 15.17 -4.69
CA ARG A 22 -14.11 14.56 -5.85
C ARG A 22 -14.31 13.03 -5.94
N LEU A 23 -14.64 12.38 -4.83
CA LEU A 23 -14.97 10.95 -4.74
C LEU A 23 -16.48 10.70 -4.73
N SER A 24 -17.28 11.76 -4.88
CA SER A 24 -18.73 11.64 -5.02
C SER A 24 -19.05 10.83 -6.29
N GLY A 25 -19.79 9.75 -6.12
CA GLY A 25 -20.12 8.83 -7.22
C GLY A 25 -19.04 7.77 -7.50
N TYR A 26 -17.95 7.72 -6.73
CA TYR A 26 -16.99 6.62 -6.85
C TYR A 26 -17.67 5.27 -6.54
N PRO A 27 -17.53 4.26 -7.42
CA PRO A 27 -18.17 2.97 -7.24
C PRO A 27 -17.43 2.13 -6.18
N TRP A 28 -17.65 2.43 -4.91
CA TRP A 28 -17.07 1.66 -3.81
C TRP A 28 -17.45 0.19 -3.91
N VAL A 29 -16.46 -0.68 -3.76
CA VAL A 29 -16.67 -2.12 -3.72
C VAL A 29 -16.85 -2.55 -2.27
N GLU A 30 -18.02 -3.13 -1.96
CA GLU A 30 -18.26 -3.75 -0.68
C GLU A 30 -17.86 -5.23 -0.76
N ASN A 31 -16.86 -5.62 0.02
CA ASN A 31 -16.43 -7.01 0.15
C ASN A 31 -17.27 -7.70 1.22
N VAL A 32 -18.30 -8.42 0.81
CA VAL A 32 -19.16 -9.21 1.71
C VAL A 32 -18.48 -10.48 2.24
N HIS A 33 -17.35 -10.84 1.65
CA HIS A 33 -16.55 -11.99 2.06
C HIS A 33 -15.08 -11.62 2.07
N ALA A 34 -14.48 -11.54 3.24
CA ALA A 34 -13.07 -11.25 3.45
C ALA A 34 -12.42 -12.38 4.27
N PRO A 35 -11.98 -13.49 3.61
CA PRO A 35 -11.37 -14.60 4.32
C PRO A 35 -10.05 -14.18 4.95
N LEU A 36 -9.90 -14.43 6.25
CA LEU A 36 -8.67 -14.22 6.98
C LEU A 36 -7.89 -15.53 7.08
N ALA A 37 -6.68 -15.55 6.54
CA ALA A 37 -5.73 -16.63 6.79
C ALA A 37 -5.10 -16.42 8.18
N PRO A 38 -5.37 -17.31 9.17
CA PRO A 38 -4.79 -17.14 10.50
C PRO A 38 -3.28 -17.32 10.48
N LEU A 39 -2.57 -16.45 11.16
CA LEU A 39 -1.13 -16.62 11.39
C LEU A 39 -0.89 -17.84 12.29
N LYS A 40 -0.15 -18.82 11.79
CA LYS A 40 0.15 -20.08 12.49
C LYS A 40 1.52 -20.05 13.18
N ARG A 41 2.30 -19.01 12.98
CA ARG A 41 3.67 -18.87 13.49
C ARG A 41 3.90 -17.46 14.04
N ALA A 42 4.87 -17.31 14.94
CA ALA A 42 5.30 -16.01 15.42
C ALA A 42 5.99 -15.20 14.30
N LEU A 43 5.92 -13.88 14.38
CA LEU A 43 6.50 -12.97 13.37
C LEU A 43 7.98 -13.28 13.02
N PRO A 44 8.87 -13.62 13.97
CA PRO A 44 10.26 -13.98 13.65
C PRO A 44 10.41 -15.27 12.81
N MET A 45 9.32 -16.00 12.61
CA MET A 45 9.31 -17.23 11.80
C MET A 45 8.60 -17.06 10.47
N LEU A 46 8.19 -15.83 10.12
CA LEU A 46 7.43 -15.52 8.92
C LEU A 46 8.31 -14.81 7.90
N ASN A 47 8.05 -15.08 6.63
CA ASN A 47 8.49 -14.24 5.53
C ASN A 47 7.42 -13.18 5.27
N LEU A 48 7.85 -11.91 5.22
CA LEU A 48 7.00 -10.77 4.94
C LEU A 48 7.12 -10.36 3.47
N GLY A 49 5.97 -10.14 2.81
CA GLY A 49 5.89 -9.40 1.56
C GLY A 49 5.33 -7.99 1.83
N LEU A 50 5.82 -7.01 1.08
CA LEU A 50 5.31 -5.64 1.12
C LEU A 50 4.61 -5.31 -0.19
N ILE A 51 3.41 -4.78 -0.10
CA ILE A 51 2.68 -4.20 -1.23
C ILE A 51 2.40 -2.75 -0.91
N SER A 52 2.69 -1.84 -1.84
CA SER A 52 2.42 -0.41 -1.69
C SER A 52 1.56 0.11 -2.84
N ILE A 53 0.60 0.96 -2.49
CA ILE A 53 -0.25 1.69 -3.44
C ILE A 53 0.31 3.09 -3.76
N ALA A 54 1.58 3.34 -3.51
CA ALA A 54 2.20 4.64 -3.75
C ALA A 54 2.42 4.97 -5.23
N GLY A 55 2.20 4.00 -6.14
CA GLY A 55 2.49 4.18 -7.56
C GLY A 55 3.99 4.36 -7.83
N ALA A 56 4.84 3.74 -7.01
CA ALA A 56 6.29 3.84 -7.14
C ALA A 56 6.81 3.00 -8.32
N TYR A 57 7.83 3.51 -8.99
CA TYR A 57 8.56 2.82 -10.05
C TYR A 57 10.03 3.23 -10.03
N ILE A 58 10.91 2.44 -10.66
CA ILE A 58 12.34 2.75 -10.73
C ILE A 58 12.56 3.79 -11.83
N ASP A 59 13.41 4.78 -11.58
CA ASP A 59 13.77 5.80 -12.57
C ASP A 59 14.27 5.17 -13.86
N GLY A 60 13.76 5.66 -14.99
CA GLY A 60 14.05 5.09 -16.31
C GLY A 60 13.21 3.88 -16.70
N THR A 61 12.34 3.36 -15.85
CA THR A 61 11.33 2.37 -16.21
C THR A 61 9.99 3.04 -16.57
N GLU A 62 9.07 2.27 -17.16
CA GLU A 62 7.77 2.78 -17.54
C GLU A 62 6.92 3.11 -16.30
N PRO A 63 6.36 4.33 -16.17
CA PRO A 63 5.47 4.68 -15.08
C PRO A 63 4.09 4.04 -15.22
N PHE A 64 3.30 4.02 -14.15
CA PHE A 64 1.89 3.66 -14.23
C PHE A 64 1.09 4.64 -15.11
N ASP A 65 0.17 4.10 -15.92
CA ASP A 65 -0.75 4.91 -16.73
C ASP A 65 -1.90 5.47 -15.86
N LEU A 66 -1.73 6.71 -15.43
CA LEU A 66 -2.72 7.42 -14.61
C LEU A 66 -3.87 8.02 -15.43
N GLU A 67 -3.78 8.02 -16.76
CA GLU A 67 -4.80 8.59 -17.64
C GLU A 67 -5.67 7.52 -18.29
N SER A 68 -5.33 6.24 -18.11
CA SER A 68 -6.17 5.13 -18.56
C SER A 68 -7.59 5.26 -18.00
N ARG A 69 -8.58 5.08 -18.86
CA ARG A 69 -10.00 5.11 -18.50
C ARG A 69 -10.35 4.01 -17.48
N ASP A 70 -9.74 2.86 -17.62
CA ASP A 70 -10.02 1.68 -16.80
C ASP A 70 -9.03 1.55 -15.63
N GLY A 71 -8.02 2.44 -15.57
CA GLY A 71 -6.92 2.39 -14.61
C GLY A 71 -5.79 1.49 -15.09
N ASP A 72 -4.69 1.51 -14.35
CA ASP A 72 -3.56 0.61 -14.56
C ASP A 72 -3.65 -0.50 -13.51
N SER A 73 -3.87 -1.73 -13.98
CA SER A 73 -3.92 -2.93 -13.14
C SER A 73 -2.57 -3.65 -13.05
N GLY A 74 -1.53 -3.09 -13.66
CA GLY A 74 -0.17 -3.59 -13.59
C GLY A 74 0.45 -3.42 -12.21
N PHE A 75 1.59 -4.07 -12.03
CA PHE A 75 2.41 -3.90 -10.84
C PHE A 75 3.89 -3.89 -11.23
N HIS A 76 4.72 -3.23 -10.41
CA HIS A 76 6.17 -3.30 -10.51
C HIS A 76 6.72 -4.15 -9.38
N GLU A 77 7.66 -5.04 -9.70
CA GLU A 77 8.50 -5.73 -8.73
C GLU A 77 9.75 -4.89 -8.52
N ILE A 78 9.93 -4.39 -7.32
CA ILE A 78 11.04 -3.49 -6.97
C ILE A 78 11.92 -4.19 -5.95
N PRO A 79 13.21 -4.43 -6.25
CA PRO A 79 14.15 -4.98 -5.28
C PRO A 79 14.27 -4.09 -4.03
N VAL A 80 14.41 -4.72 -2.86
CA VAL A 80 14.52 -3.99 -1.59
C VAL A 80 15.78 -3.13 -1.49
N GLU A 81 16.80 -3.47 -2.28
CA GLU A 81 18.08 -2.76 -2.35
C GLU A 81 18.02 -1.45 -3.15
N VAL A 82 16.94 -1.22 -3.92
CA VAL A 82 16.79 0.02 -4.71
C VAL A 82 16.80 1.22 -3.77
N GLU A 83 17.69 2.17 -4.06
CA GLU A 83 17.81 3.39 -3.26
C GLU A 83 16.57 4.28 -3.39
N ALA A 84 16.25 5.02 -2.33
CA ALA A 84 15.10 5.95 -2.36
C ALA A 84 15.23 7.01 -3.46
N ALA A 85 16.46 7.40 -3.79
CA ALA A 85 16.76 8.39 -4.83
C ALA A 85 16.43 7.90 -6.25
N ASP A 86 16.43 6.58 -6.47
CA ASP A 86 16.11 5.96 -7.76
C ASP A 86 14.62 5.66 -7.93
N LEU A 87 13.80 5.97 -6.91
CA LEU A 87 12.36 5.81 -6.99
C LEU A 87 11.70 7.08 -7.54
N ARG A 88 10.69 6.86 -8.38
CA ARG A 88 9.76 7.88 -8.87
C ARG A 88 8.34 7.46 -8.50
N TYR A 89 7.41 8.39 -8.52
CA TYR A 89 6.03 8.17 -8.05
C TYR A 89 5.03 8.69 -9.06
N ALA A 90 4.27 7.79 -9.66
CA ALA A 90 3.09 8.11 -10.46
C ALA A 90 1.92 8.38 -9.48
N ALA A 91 1.87 9.63 -8.98
CA ALA A 91 0.94 10.01 -7.91
C ALA A 91 -0.31 10.69 -8.47
N LYS A 92 -1.46 10.09 -8.21
CA LYS A 92 -2.77 10.69 -8.47
C LYS A 92 -3.68 10.47 -7.27
N GLY A 93 -4.33 11.54 -6.81
CA GLY A 93 -5.21 11.49 -5.65
C GLY A 93 -4.53 11.69 -4.29
N TYR A 94 -3.21 11.83 -4.24
CA TYR A 94 -2.46 12.18 -3.03
C TYR A 94 -1.26 13.09 -3.35
N ASP A 95 -0.72 13.79 -2.34
CA ASP A 95 0.50 14.58 -2.47
C ASP A 95 1.73 13.70 -2.18
N PRO A 96 2.63 13.48 -3.17
CA PRO A 96 3.78 12.58 -3.00
C PRO A 96 4.94 13.20 -2.19
N LYS A 97 4.85 14.44 -1.73
CA LYS A 97 5.96 15.12 -1.03
C LYS A 97 6.50 14.32 0.15
N ALA A 98 5.61 13.74 0.96
CA ALA A 98 6.03 12.98 2.14
C ALA A 98 6.85 11.75 1.75
N VAL A 99 6.39 10.96 0.78
CA VAL A 99 7.09 9.75 0.33
C VAL A 99 8.36 10.07 -0.47
N GLN A 100 8.41 11.22 -1.14
CA GLN A 100 9.62 11.71 -1.81
C GLN A 100 10.71 12.15 -0.82
N GLN A 101 10.32 12.67 0.33
CA GLN A 101 11.24 13.06 1.41
C GLN A 101 11.73 11.86 2.23
N ASP A 102 10.82 10.95 2.53
CA ASP A 102 11.09 9.70 3.24
C ASP A 102 10.20 8.60 2.67
N ARG A 103 10.79 7.65 1.94
CA ARG A 103 10.02 6.52 1.36
C ARG A 103 9.27 5.73 2.42
N ASN A 104 9.77 5.69 3.65
CA ASN A 104 9.14 4.96 4.74
C ASN A 104 7.75 5.49 5.13
N ALA A 105 7.39 6.71 4.68
CA ALA A 105 6.04 7.25 4.88
C ALA A 105 4.93 6.38 4.24
N GLN A 106 5.26 5.69 3.13
CA GLN A 106 4.33 4.79 2.43
C GLN A 106 4.96 3.45 2.04
N ILE A 107 6.29 3.36 2.02
CA ILE A 107 7.06 2.17 1.62
C ILE A 107 8.09 1.90 2.72
N PRO A 108 7.72 1.31 3.85
CA PRO A 108 8.57 1.19 5.03
C PRO A 108 9.66 0.10 4.90
N VAL A 109 10.30 -0.02 3.73
CA VAL A 109 11.33 -1.02 3.41
C VAL A 109 12.48 -0.94 4.39
N ASP A 110 13.02 0.28 4.66
CA ASP A 110 14.17 0.44 5.54
C ASP A 110 13.85 0.01 6.97
N ARG A 111 12.62 0.26 7.43
CA ARG A 111 12.15 -0.17 8.76
C ARG A 111 11.97 -1.67 8.82
N LEU A 112 11.46 -2.28 7.75
CA LEU A 112 11.30 -3.73 7.68
C LEU A 112 12.64 -4.44 7.62
N LEU A 113 13.64 -3.91 6.90
CA LEU A 113 15.01 -4.43 6.91
C LEU A 113 15.65 -4.33 8.31
N GLN A 114 15.41 -3.23 9.04
CA GLN A 114 15.84 -3.12 10.43
C GLN A 114 15.16 -4.16 11.33
N TYR A 115 13.88 -4.46 11.11
CA TYR A 115 13.17 -5.49 11.86
C TYR A 115 13.67 -6.89 11.54
N GLU A 116 14.03 -7.17 10.30
CA GLU A 116 14.69 -8.41 9.91
C GLU A 116 16.06 -8.55 10.61
N ALA A 117 16.90 -7.52 10.53
CA ALA A 117 18.21 -7.50 11.17
C ALA A 117 18.14 -7.69 12.69
N ASN A 118 17.07 -7.24 13.34
CA ASN A 118 16.81 -7.38 14.77
C ASN A 118 15.98 -8.62 15.12
N ALA A 119 15.73 -9.52 14.17
CA ALA A 119 14.93 -10.73 14.35
C ALA A 119 13.50 -10.48 14.91
N VAL A 120 12.93 -9.31 14.64
CA VAL A 120 11.53 -8.99 14.95
C VAL A 120 10.61 -9.68 13.95
N ILE A 121 11.03 -9.74 12.70
CA ILE A 121 10.43 -10.53 11.62
C ILE A 121 11.41 -11.60 11.15
N GLY A 122 10.94 -12.64 10.48
CA GLY A 122 11.82 -13.71 9.98
C GLY A 122 12.65 -13.27 8.79
N LYS A 123 11.98 -12.96 7.68
CA LYS A 123 12.64 -12.49 6.45
C LYS A 123 11.71 -11.49 5.74
N LEU A 124 12.28 -10.41 5.22
CA LEU A 124 11.61 -9.59 4.21
C LEU A 124 11.84 -10.22 2.84
N ASN A 125 10.82 -10.25 2.00
CA ASN A 125 10.98 -10.70 0.63
C ASN A 125 11.96 -9.81 -0.13
N GLU A 126 12.74 -10.38 -1.04
CA GLU A 126 13.79 -9.67 -1.79
C GLU A 126 13.25 -8.61 -2.74
N VAL A 127 11.97 -8.71 -3.08
CA VAL A 127 11.25 -7.69 -3.83
C VAL A 127 9.98 -7.30 -3.08
N TRP A 128 9.54 -6.07 -3.29
CA TRP A 128 8.24 -5.60 -2.89
C TRP A 128 7.44 -5.18 -4.13
N TRP A 129 6.13 -5.13 -4.01
CA TRP A 129 5.24 -4.84 -5.14
C TRP A 129 4.66 -3.45 -5.02
N SER A 130 4.82 -2.67 -6.08
CA SER A 130 4.15 -1.39 -6.24
C SER A 130 2.98 -1.54 -7.19
N VAL A 131 1.85 -0.98 -6.83
CA VAL A 131 0.67 -0.89 -7.68
C VAL A 131 0.28 0.57 -7.87
N SER A 132 -0.57 0.83 -8.87
CA SER A 132 -1.02 2.17 -9.20
C SER A 132 -1.62 2.89 -7.99
N SER A 133 -1.31 4.18 -7.84
CA SER A 133 -1.90 5.05 -6.83
C SER A 133 -3.35 5.44 -7.14
N TRP A 134 -3.81 5.16 -8.35
CA TRP A 134 -5.12 5.51 -8.83
C TRP A 134 -5.74 4.39 -9.66
N THR A 135 -6.93 3.97 -9.25
CA THR A 135 -7.75 3.02 -10.01
C THR A 135 -9.16 3.57 -10.09
N PRO A 136 -9.61 4.07 -11.26
CA PRO A 136 -10.94 4.66 -11.41
C PRO A 136 -12.06 3.63 -11.32
N ASN A 137 -11.75 2.35 -11.55
CA ASN A 137 -12.69 1.25 -11.43
C ASN A 137 -12.13 0.15 -10.52
N ALA A 138 -12.55 0.15 -9.26
CA ALA A 138 -12.11 -0.83 -8.27
C ALA A 138 -12.67 -2.26 -8.48
N ARG A 139 -13.39 -2.52 -9.58
CA ARG A 139 -13.93 -3.84 -9.94
C ARG A 139 -13.10 -4.59 -10.98
N LEU A 140 -12.04 -3.97 -11.48
CA LEU A 140 -11.06 -4.62 -12.32
C LEU A 140 -10.02 -5.33 -11.46
#